data_28cb7a45747e853c48618e61df099564
#
_entry.id   28cb7a45747e853c48618e61df099564
#
_cell.length_a   1.000
_cell.length_b   1.000
_cell.length_c   1.000
_cell.angle_alpha   90.00
_cell.angle_beta   90.00
_cell.angle_gamma   90.00
#
_symmetry.space_group_name_H-M   'P 1'
#
loop_
_entity.id
_entity.type
_entity.pdbx_description
1 polymer ?
#
loop_
_entity_poly.entity_id
_entity_poly.type
_entity_poly.pdbx_seq_one_letter_code
_entity_poly.pdbx_strand_id
1 'polypeptide(L)'
;IDAEGGAAVFEVHNTGYTRLDAATSPERYILVTNFSRSGEADKGRGYVRFDRLTELFRGDEDGKYSFDQILGVFTRDLRNPYLSRLEPSGSAKRPEDKAPFIYTQHTIDRGSTAAAAVIHGAAAGSDPRNATLWVILGEPVCGIAVPLWVETGEVPPELGGAAAAPINQESMRLKSILRPYGDDERVEYADLARLESGDGTGWLPVLLRKEKEIVERTNRFLATNPDRTAKAQFQKQIAAEVLETLKGIK
;
A
#
# COMPACT_ATOMS: atom_id res chain seq x y z
N ILE A 1 -4.34 -2.37 14.22
CA ILE A 1 -5.52 -1.83 14.93
C ILE A 1 -5.32 -2.18 16.38
N ASP A 2 -5.36 -1.18 17.23
CA ASP A 2 -5.22 -1.36 18.67
C ASP A 2 -6.36 -2.24 19.19
N ALA A 3 -6.02 -3.31 19.92
CA ALA A 3 -6.98 -4.29 20.41
C ALA A 3 -7.98 -3.69 21.42
N GLU A 4 -7.68 -2.54 22.02
CA GLU A 4 -8.59 -1.85 22.95
C GLU A 4 -9.79 -1.20 22.24
N GLY A 5 -9.62 -0.81 20.96
CA GLY A 5 -10.72 -0.23 20.16
C GLY A 5 -11.67 -1.25 19.53
N GLY A 6 -11.30 -2.51 19.49
CA GLY A 6 -12.05 -3.59 18.88
C GLY A 6 -12.28 -3.43 17.37
N ALA A 7 -11.74 -4.33 16.55
CA ALA A 7 -12.08 -4.42 15.14
C ALA A 7 -12.73 -5.76 14.87
N ALA A 8 -13.89 -5.77 14.23
CA ALA A 8 -14.56 -6.97 13.80
C ALA A 8 -14.93 -6.90 12.33
N VAL A 9 -14.84 -8.05 11.65
CA VAL A 9 -15.29 -8.25 10.29
C VAL A 9 -16.43 -9.27 10.30
N PHE A 10 -17.47 -8.99 9.55
CA PHE A 10 -18.62 -9.88 9.40
C PHE A 10 -18.63 -10.42 7.97
N GLU A 11 -18.53 -11.74 7.83
CA GLU A 11 -18.82 -12.41 6.59
C GLU A 11 -20.29 -12.81 6.59
N VAL A 12 -21.07 -12.18 5.70
CA VAL A 12 -22.52 -12.43 5.58
C VAL A 12 -22.76 -13.51 4.54
N HIS A 13 -23.59 -14.49 4.86
CA HIS A 13 -24.01 -15.57 3.99
C HIS A 13 -25.52 -15.84 4.12
N ASN A 14 -26.07 -16.71 3.27
CA ASN A 14 -27.52 -16.89 3.15
C ASN A 14 -28.24 -17.32 4.45
N THR A 15 -27.52 -17.91 5.39
CA THR A 15 -28.09 -18.46 6.65
C THR A 15 -27.70 -17.65 7.89
N GLY A 16 -26.96 -16.54 7.74
CA GLY A 16 -26.50 -15.74 8.86
C GLY A 16 -25.19 -15.00 8.58
N TYR A 17 -24.32 -14.93 9.57
CA TYR A 17 -23.00 -14.32 9.43
C TYR A 17 -21.96 -15.01 10.31
N THR A 18 -20.71 -14.93 9.89
CA THR A 18 -19.54 -15.29 10.72
C THR A 18 -18.84 -13.99 11.15
N ARG A 19 -18.61 -13.82 12.44
CA ARG A 19 -17.84 -12.70 12.99
C ARG A 19 -16.40 -13.10 13.20
N LEU A 20 -15.48 -12.29 12.70
CA LEU A 20 -14.06 -12.33 13.00
C LEU A 20 -13.72 -11.12 13.87
N ASP A 21 -13.07 -11.32 14.99
CA ASP A 21 -12.74 -10.28 15.95
C ASP A 21 -11.22 -10.26 16.19
N ALA A 22 -10.58 -9.11 15.98
CA ALA A 22 -9.14 -8.97 16.14
C ALA A 22 -8.69 -9.17 17.58
N ALA A 23 -9.54 -8.81 18.57
CA ALA A 23 -9.21 -8.95 19.98
C ALA A 23 -9.16 -10.41 20.43
N THR A 24 -9.93 -11.30 19.77
CA THR A 24 -9.98 -12.74 20.06
C THR A 24 -9.17 -13.57 19.09
N SER A 25 -8.63 -12.97 18.02
CA SER A 25 -7.71 -13.64 17.10
C SER A 25 -6.38 -13.91 17.82
N PRO A 26 -5.84 -15.14 17.75
CA PRO A 26 -4.52 -15.46 18.31
C PRO A 26 -3.40 -14.55 17.78
N GLU A 27 -3.53 -14.15 16.51
CA GLU A 27 -2.57 -13.29 15.82
C GLU A 27 -2.78 -11.80 16.11
N ARG A 28 -3.90 -11.42 16.77
CA ARG A 28 -4.28 -10.03 17.06
C ARG A 28 -4.45 -9.14 15.83
N TYR A 29 -4.69 -9.74 14.66
CA TYR A 29 -5.06 -9.04 13.43
C TYR A 29 -6.10 -9.85 12.64
N ILE A 30 -6.74 -9.20 11.69
CA ILE A 30 -7.64 -9.83 10.74
C ILE A 30 -7.14 -9.52 9.33
N LEU A 31 -6.93 -10.56 8.52
CA LEU A 31 -6.66 -10.44 7.10
C LEU A 31 -7.91 -10.80 6.32
N VAL A 32 -8.28 -9.93 5.39
CA VAL A 32 -9.43 -10.14 4.49
C VAL A 32 -9.01 -9.83 3.05
N THR A 33 -9.31 -10.75 2.16
CA THR A 33 -9.17 -10.57 0.72
C THR A 33 -10.46 -11.01 0.02
N ASN A 34 -10.53 -10.91 -1.29
CA ASN A 34 -11.75 -11.17 -2.04
C ASN A 34 -12.00 -12.66 -2.31
N PHE A 35 -12.05 -13.47 -1.27
CA PHE A 35 -12.56 -14.85 -1.31
C PHE A 35 -13.48 -15.10 -0.11
N SER A 36 -14.40 -16.07 -0.24
CA SER A 36 -15.29 -16.46 0.85
C SER A 36 -14.57 -17.40 1.80
N ARG A 37 -14.57 -17.08 3.10
CA ARG A 37 -14.01 -17.96 4.14
C ARG A 37 -14.93 -19.12 4.49
N SER A 38 -16.24 -18.91 4.33
CA SER A 38 -17.28 -19.93 4.53
C SER A 38 -17.57 -20.75 3.28
N GLY A 39 -17.02 -20.35 2.11
CA GLY A 39 -17.16 -21.05 0.84
C GLY A 39 -16.14 -22.17 0.66
N GLU A 40 -16.09 -22.72 -0.55
CA GLU A 40 -15.07 -23.70 -0.89
C GLU A 40 -13.67 -23.08 -0.86
N ALA A 41 -12.75 -23.72 -0.16
CA ALA A 41 -11.34 -23.33 -0.16
C ALA A 41 -10.80 -23.27 -1.60
N ASP A 42 -9.89 -22.35 -1.85
CA ASP A 42 -9.19 -22.15 -3.13
C ASP A 42 -10.06 -21.70 -4.32
N LYS A 43 -11.33 -21.38 -4.09
CA LYS A 43 -12.18 -20.76 -5.11
C LYS A 43 -12.18 -19.24 -4.97
N GLY A 44 -11.31 -18.61 -5.70
CA GLY A 44 -11.25 -17.16 -5.78
C GLY A 44 -9.80 -16.65 -5.83
N ARG A 45 -9.59 -15.61 -6.61
CA ARG A 45 -8.25 -15.03 -6.84
C ARG A 45 -7.65 -14.33 -5.62
N GLY A 46 -8.43 -14.21 -4.54
CA GLY A 46 -8.04 -13.50 -3.31
C GLY A 46 -7.14 -14.31 -2.39
N TYR A 47 -7.18 -15.63 -2.42
CA TYR A 47 -6.44 -16.46 -1.48
C TYR A 47 -4.91 -16.34 -1.65
N VAL A 48 -4.42 -16.14 -2.87
CA VAL A 48 -2.98 -15.92 -3.14
C VAL A 48 -2.46 -14.70 -2.36
N ARG A 49 -3.22 -13.61 -2.37
CA ARG A 49 -2.89 -12.40 -1.60
C ARG A 49 -3.05 -12.61 -0.10
N PHE A 50 -4.04 -13.40 0.30
CA PHE A 50 -4.22 -13.78 1.70
C PHE A 50 -3.02 -14.56 2.23
N ASP A 51 -2.55 -15.55 1.48
CA ASP A 51 -1.35 -16.33 1.86
C ASP A 51 -0.11 -15.44 1.91
N ARG A 52 0.03 -14.53 0.93
CA ARG A 52 1.16 -13.59 0.92
C ARG A 52 1.13 -12.63 2.10
N LEU A 53 -0.04 -12.07 2.43
CA LEU A 53 -0.19 -11.24 3.64
C LEU A 53 0.12 -12.04 4.90
N THR A 54 -0.34 -13.28 4.97
CA THR A 54 -0.03 -14.18 6.10
C THR A 54 1.47 -14.43 6.22
N GLU A 55 2.20 -14.61 5.12
CA GLU A 55 3.67 -14.72 5.14
C GLU A 55 4.31 -13.43 5.64
N LEU A 56 3.87 -12.27 5.15
CA LEU A 56 4.39 -10.96 5.57
C LEU A 56 4.17 -10.72 7.07
N PHE A 57 2.97 -11.05 7.56
CA PHE A 57 2.61 -10.88 8.97
C PHE A 57 3.21 -11.96 9.90
N ARG A 58 3.74 -13.05 9.39
CA ARG A 58 4.48 -14.07 10.16
C ARG A 58 6.00 -13.86 10.16
N GLY A 59 6.49 -13.02 9.26
CA GLY A 59 7.93 -12.87 9.02
C GLY A 59 8.71 -12.15 10.11
N ASP A 60 8.04 -11.56 11.12
CA ASP A 60 8.70 -10.93 12.25
C ASP A 60 8.55 -11.81 13.49
N GLU A 61 9.66 -12.31 14.03
CA GLU A 61 9.69 -13.24 15.16
C GLU A 61 8.99 -12.69 16.41
N ASP A 62 8.92 -11.36 16.55
CA ASP A 62 8.30 -10.68 17.69
C ASP A 62 6.80 -10.38 17.50
N GLY A 63 6.21 -10.69 16.33
CA GLY A 63 4.81 -10.39 16.02
C GLY A 63 4.46 -8.89 16.04
N LYS A 64 5.47 -8.03 15.92
CA LYS A 64 5.32 -6.58 15.90
C LYS A 64 5.59 -6.04 14.49
N TYR A 65 4.60 -5.38 13.92
CA TYR A 65 4.74 -4.74 12.62
C TYR A 65 4.84 -3.23 12.82
N SER A 66 5.86 -2.63 12.22
CA SER A 66 5.94 -1.19 12.20
C SER A 66 4.98 -0.60 11.17
N PHE A 67 4.53 0.60 11.43
CA PHE A 67 3.75 1.37 10.47
C PHE A 67 4.48 1.50 9.12
N ASP A 68 5.79 1.71 9.16
CA ASP A 68 6.64 1.86 7.96
C ASP A 68 6.69 0.57 7.13
N GLN A 69 6.68 -0.60 7.77
CA GLN A 69 6.60 -1.89 7.06
C GLN A 69 5.26 -2.04 6.34
N ILE A 70 4.15 -1.71 7.02
CA ILE A 70 2.82 -1.80 6.41
C ILE A 70 2.70 -0.82 5.24
N LEU A 71 3.05 0.46 5.46
CA LEU A 71 2.92 1.49 4.44
C LEU A 71 3.91 1.32 3.29
N GLY A 72 5.20 1.12 3.60
CA GLY A 72 6.26 1.12 2.61
C GLY A 72 6.46 -0.20 1.89
N VAL A 73 6.21 -1.33 2.57
CA VAL A 73 6.51 -2.67 2.04
C VAL A 73 5.24 -3.44 1.66
N PHE A 74 4.28 -3.59 2.58
CA PHE A 74 3.13 -4.47 2.34
C PHE A 74 2.22 -3.94 1.24
N THR A 75 1.98 -2.62 1.20
CA THR A 75 1.14 -2.02 0.14
C THR A 75 1.74 -2.15 -1.26
N ARG A 76 3.05 -2.35 -1.37
CA ARG A 76 3.83 -2.41 -2.63
C ARG A 76 4.36 -3.80 -2.96
N ASP A 77 3.89 -4.83 -2.26
CA ASP A 77 4.41 -6.17 -2.47
C ASP A 77 3.98 -6.75 -3.82
N LEU A 78 4.96 -6.99 -4.67
CA LEU A 78 4.83 -7.56 -6.01
C LEU A 78 5.13 -9.07 -6.05
N ARG A 79 5.30 -9.70 -4.90
CA ARG A 79 5.65 -11.13 -4.84
C ARG A 79 4.41 -12.00 -4.88
N ASN A 80 4.47 -13.02 -5.74
CA ASN A 80 3.50 -14.11 -5.74
C ASN A 80 4.13 -15.33 -5.05
N PRO A 81 3.61 -15.79 -3.89
CA PRO A 81 4.21 -16.87 -3.12
C PRO A 81 4.25 -18.19 -3.87
N TYR A 82 3.33 -18.41 -4.80
CA TYR A 82 3.26 -19.65 -5.58
C TYR A 82 4.24 -19.67 -6.74
N LEU A 83 4.47 -18.54 -7.40
CA LEU A 83 5.45 -18.48 -8.50
C LEU A 83 6.89 -18.60 -7.97
N SER A 84 7.20 -18.04 -6.81
CA SER A 84 8.52 -18.16 -6.19
C SER A 84 8.84 -19.59 -5.74
N ARG A 85 7.83 -20.44 -5.51
CA ARG A 85 8.03 -21.87 -5.20
C ARG A 85 8.32 -22.72 -6.45
N LEU A 86 8.00 -22.21 -7.63
CA LEU A 86 8.28 -22.86 -8.91
C LEU A 86 9.68 -22.54 -9.44
N GLU A 87 10.39 -21.58 -8.84
CA GLU A 87 11.80 -21.34 -9.13
C GLU A 87 12.63 -22.52 -8.57
N PRO A 88 13.44 -23.21 -9.38
CA PRO A 88 14.33 -24.25 -8.86
C PRO A 88 15.23 -23.65 -7.78
N SER A 89 15.26 -24.23 -6.60
CA SER A 89 16.25 -23.90 -5.58
C SER A 89 17.64 -24.28 -6.07
N GLY A 90 18.31 -23.35 -6.70
CA GLY A 90 19.66 -23.51 -7.25
C GLY A 90 19.91 -22.41 -8.27
N SER A 91 20.60 -21.39 -7.85
CA SER A 91 21.41 -20.43 -8.60
C SER A 91 21.36 -20.50 -10.14
N ALA A 92 20.22 -20.61 -10.76
CA ALA A 92 20.07 -20.24 -12.15
C ALA A 92 20.18 -18.72 -12.18
N LYS A 93 21.40 -18.21 -12.45
CA LYS A 93 21.62 -16.83 -12.85
C LYS A 93 20.54 -16.49 -13.86
N ARG A 94 19.73 -15.47 -13.58
CA ARG A 94 18.81 -14.89 -14.55
C ARG A 94 19.59 -14.71 -15.85
N PRO A 95 19.13 -15.21 -16.99
CA PRO A 95 19.78 -14.91 -18.25
C PRO A 95 19.85 -13.39 -18.37
N GLU A 96 21.04 -12.83 -18.51
CA GLU A 96 21.33 -11.39 -18.55
C GLU A 96 20.57 -10.65 -19.67
N ASP A 97 19.93 -11.39 -20.59
CA ASP A 97 19.26 -10.86 -21.78
C ASP A 97 17.71 -10.85 -21.72
N LYS A 98 17.08 -11.22 -20.61
CA LYS A 98 15.61 -11.14 -20.51
C LYS A 98 15.20 -9.90 -19.74
N ALA A 99 14.37 -9.06 -20.38
CA ALA A 99 13.72 -7.94 -19.73
C ALA A 99 13.12 -8.39 -18.37
N PRO A 100 13.36 -7.64 -17.29
CA PRO A 100 13.04 -8.05 -15.91
C PRO A 100 11.54 -7.93 -15.61
N PHE A 101 10.68 -8.43 -16.50
CA PHE A 101 9.25 -8.42 -16.34
C PHE A 101 8.81 -9.48 -15.35
N ILE A 102 7.94 -9.09 -14.42
CA ILE A 102 7.27 -10.00 -13.49
C ILE A 102 5.76 -9.97 -13.67
N TYR A 103 5.13 -11.11 -13.44
CA TYR A 103 3.69 -11.26 -13.47
C TYR A 103 3.08 -10.90 -12.12
N THR A 104 2.14 -9.94 -12.09
CA THR A 104 1.61 -9.34 -10.87
C THR A 104 0.10 -9.51 -10.67
N GLN A 105 -0.59 -10.33 -11.47
CA GLN A 105 -2.07 -10.44 -11.41
C GLN A 105 -2.61 -10.80 -10.01
N HIS A 106 -1.83 -11.58 -9.25
CA HIS A 106 -2.25 -12.08 -7.94
C HIS A 106 -1.40 -11.55 -6.78
N THR A 107 -0.61 -10.53 -7.01
CA THR A 107 0.19 -9.85 -5.98
C THR A 107 -0.68 -8.87 -5.17
N ILE A 108 -0.19 -8.38 -4.04
CA ILE A 108 -0.88 -7.36 -3.24
C ILE A 108 -0.99 -6.09 -4.05
N ASP A 109 0.13 -5.59 -4.57
CA ASP A 109 0.15 -4.54 -5.57
C ASP A 109 0.13 -5.17 -6.97
N ARG A 110 -0.86 -4.85 -7.76
CA ARG A 110 -1.11 -5.41 -9.09
C ARG A 110 -1.55 -4.32 -10.07
N GLY A 111 -1.52 -4.62 -11.36
CA GLY A 111 -1.90 -3.67 -12.40
C GLY A 111 -3.29 -3.04 -12.24
N SER A 112 -4.23 -3.72 -11.58
CA SER A 112 -5.56 -3.19 -11.28
C SER A 112 -5.67 -2.45 -9.95
N THR A 113 -4.57 -2.33 -9.17
CA THR A 113 -4.59 -1.56 -7.92
C THR A 113 -4.75 -0.07 -8.23
N ALA A 114 -5.79 0.54 -7.68
CA ALA A 114 -6.15 1.93 -7.93
C ALA A 114 -5.74 2.88 -6.79
N ALA A 115 -5.53 2.36 -5.60
CA ALA A 115 -5.07 3.11 -4.43
C ALA A 115 -4.68 2.16 -3.30
N ALA A 116 -3.90 2.67 -2.35
CA ALA A 116 -3.75 2.09 -1.02
C ALA A 116 -4.10 3.12 0.05
N ALA A 117 -4.67 2.64 1.16
CA ALA A 117 -4.98 3.47 2.31
C ALA A 117 -4.54 2.75 3.59
N VAL A 118 -3.82 3.46 4.45
CA VAL A 118 -3.39 2.97 5.77
C VAL A 118 -3.88 3.94 6.83
N ILE A 119 -4.66 3.47 7.77
CA ILE A 119 -5.11 4.27 8.91
C ILE A 119 -4.18 4.00 10.09
N HIS A 120 -3.43 5.00 10.49
CA HIS A 120 -2.58 4.96 11.68
C HIS A 120 -3.36 5.58 12.84
N GLY A 121 -3.78 4.76 13.79
CA GLY A 121 -4.50 5.21 14.97
C GLY A 121 -3.68 6.19 15.80
N ALA A 122 -4.36 7.01 16.59
CA ALA A 122 -3.69 7.86 17.56
C ALA A 122 -3.03 7.00 18.66
N ALA A 123 -1.87 7.43 19.15
CA ALA A 123 -1.20 6.75 20.25
C ALA A 123 -2.07 6.75 21.53
N ALA A 124 -1.94 5.70 22.34
CA ALA A 124 -2.67 5.61 23.61
C ALA A 124 -2.44 6.87 24.46
N GLY A 125 -3.52 7.47 24.95
CA GLY A 125 -3.47 8.70 25.74
C GLY A 125 -3.23 10.00 24.95
N SER A 126 -3.05 9.94 23.63
CA SER A 126 -2.98 11.12 22.76
C SER A 126 -4.37 11.54 22.26
N ASP A 127 -4.46 12.73 21.67
CA ASP A 127 -5.71 13.19 21.07
C ASP A 127 -6.14 12.25 19.91
N PRO A 128 -7.35 11.64 19.94
CA PRO A 128 -7.82 10.76 18.89
C PRO A 128 -7.92 11.44 17.51
N ARG A 129 -7.98 12.78 17.46
CA ARG A 129 -7.93 13.56 16.22
C ARG A 129 -6.56 13.51 15.52
N ASN A 130 -5.53 12.93 16.18
CA ASN A 130 -4.23 12.66 15.59
C ASN A 130 -4.21 11.35 14.77
N ALA A 131 -5.29 10.55 14.79
CA ALA A 131 -5.41 9.43 13.88
C ALA A 131 -5.27 9.92 12.43
N THR A 132 -4.35 9.33 11.69
CA THR A 132 -3.92 9.80 10.37
C THR A 132 -4.29 8.79 9.31
N LEU A 133 -5.00 9.22 8.28
CA LEU A 133 -5.25 8.47 7.07
C LEU A 133 -4.11 8.75 6.06
N TRP A 134 -3.35 7.73 5.71
CA TRP A 134 -2.33 7.77 4.68
C TRP A 134 -2.89 7.22 3.38
N VAL A 135 -2.83 8.02 2.32
CA VAL A 135 -3.41 7.66 1.02
C VAL A 135 -2.32 7.67 -0.05
N ILE A 136 -2.20 6.57 -0.78
CA ILE A 136 -1.43 6.47 -2.02
C ILE A 136 -2.45 6.39 -3.15
N LEU A 137 -2.52 7.40 -4.01
CA LEU A 137 -3.36 7.38 -5.21
C LEU A 137 -2.64 6.71 -6.37
N GLY A 138 -3.38 5.86 -7.09
CA GLY A 138 -2.84 5.02 -8.15
C GLY A 138 -2.21 3.74 -7.62
N GLU A 139 -1.41 3.10 -8.47
CA GLU A 139 -0.66 1.89 -8.10
C GLU A 139 0.44 2.25 -7.09
N PRO A 140 0.52 1.60 -5.91
CA PRO A 140 1.42 2.00 -4.83
C PRO A 140 2.90 2.08 -5.21
N VAL A 141 3.41 1.21 -6.08
CA VAL A 141 4.80 1.31 -6.59
C VAL A 141 5.03 2.50 -7.52
N CYS A 142 3.96 3.23 -7.88
CA CYS A 142 3.99 4.45 -8.69
C CYS A 142 3.55 5.68 -7.89
N GLY A 143 3.44 5.59 -6.55
CA GLY A 143 2.88 6.66 -5.72
C GLY A 143 3.64 6.86 -4.40
N ILE A 144 3.34 7.98 -3.75
CA ILE A 144 3.83 8.35 -2.43
C ILE A 144 2.63 8.61 -1.53
N ALA A 145 2.68 8.17 -0.28
CA ALA A 145 1.62 8.37 0.68
C ALA A 145 1.54 9.84 1.14
N VAL A 146 0.29 10.34 1.20
CA VAL A 146 -0.03 11.67 1.73
C VAL A 146 -0.84 11.51 3.02
N PRO A 147 -0.43 12.16 4.14
CA PRO A 147 -1.19 12.13 5.38
C PRO A 147 -2.39 13.08 5.32
N LEU A 148 -3.54 12.60 5.80
CA LEU A 148 -4.79 13.34 5.88
C LEU A 148 -5.43 13.20 7.26
N TRP A 149 -6.14 14.22 7.71
CA TRP A 149 -6.90 14.21 8.96
C TRP A 149 -8.37 14.55 8.70
N VAL A 150 -9.26 13.70 9.19
CA VAL A 150 -10.70 13.86 9.04
C VAL A 150 -11.19 15.21 9.60
N GLU A 151 -10.61 15.66 10.71
CA GLU A 151 -11.01 16.91 11.34
C GLU A 151 -10.79 18.16 10.48
N THR A 152 -9.88 18.12 9.48
CA THR A 152 -9.66 19.28 8.59
C THR A 152 -10.91 19.60 7.79
N GLY A 153 -11.72 18.58 7.45
CA GLY A 153 -12.94 18.71 6.66
C GLY A 153 -12.68 19.06 5.18
N GLU A 154 -11.42 18.97 4.76
CA GLU A 154 -11.03 19.28 3.39
C GLU A 154 -9.98 18.30 2.87
N VAL A 155 -9.90 18.18 1.55
CA VAL A 155 -8.92 17.37 0.83
C VAL A 155 -8.04 18.33 0.01
N PRO A 156 -6.69 18.16 0.03
CA PRO A 156 -5.80 18.92 -0.85
C PRO A 156 -6.20 18.82 -2.32
N PRO A 157 -6.13 19.88 -3.11
CA PRO A 157 -6.52 19.88 -4.52
C PRO A 157 -5.70 18.89 -5.36
N GLU A 158 -4.49 18.57 -4.94
CA GLU A 158 -3.62 17.57 -5.59
C GLU A 158 -4.17 16.14 -5.49
N LEU A 159 -5.00 15.86 -4.47
CA LEU A 159 -5.65 14.56 -4.22
C LEU A 159 -7.12 14.53 -4.70
N GLY A 160 -7.66 15.64 -5.14
CA GLY A 160 -9.05 15.79 -5.56
C GLY A 160 -9.17 16.40 -6.96
N GLY A 161 -10.39 16.51 -7.43
CA GLY A 161 -10.70 17.15 -8.72
C GLY A 161 -11.87 16.50 -9.42
N ALA A 162 -12.63 17.30 -10.20
CA ALA A 162 -13.81 16.83 -10.92
C ALA A 162 -13.48 15.86 -12.08
N ALA A 163 -12.30 16.00 -12.67
CA ALA A 163 -11.89 15.18 -13.81
C ALA A 163 -10.87 14.09 -13.39
N ALA A 164 -9.83 14.47 -12.66
CA ALA A 164 -8.84 13.56 -12.09
C ALA A 164 -7.98 14.30 -11.07
N ALA A 165 -7.56 13.61 -10.02
CA ALA A 165 -6.60 14.14 -9.06
C ALA A 165 -5.21 14.28 -9.71
N PRO A 166 -4.51 15.43 -9.59
CA PRO A 166 -3.19 15.62 -10.18
C PRO A 166 -2.16 14.55 -9.78
N ILE A 167 -2.13 14.16 -8.50
CA ILE A 167 -1.25 13.07 -8.02
C ILE A 167 -1.59 11.74 -8.72
N ASN A 168 -2.88 11.42 -8.89
CA ASN A 168 -3.27 10.21 -9.59
C ASN A 168 -2.86 10.23 -11.07
N GLN A 169 -2.91 11.38 -11.72
CA GLN A 169 -2.45 11.52 -13.11
C GLN A 169 -0.96 11.19 -13.25
N GLU A 170 -0.12 11.68 -12.34
CA GLU A 170 1.31 11.35 -12.34
C GLU A 170 1.57 9.88 -11.98
N SER A 171 0.84 9.31 -11.03
CA SER A 171 0.92 7.87 -10.75
C SER A 171 0.54 7.03 -11.96
N MET A 172 -0.50 7.41 -12.70
CA MET A 172 -0.92 6.75 -13.95
C MET A 172 0.11 6.91 -15.07
N ARG A 173 0.80 8.06 -15.14
CA ARG A 173 1.93 8.26 -16.07
C ARG A 173 3.07 7.28 -15.77
N LEU A 174 3.48 7.16 -14.50
CA LEU A 174 4.51 6.20 -14.09
C LEU A 174 4.05 4.75 -14.34
N LYS A 175 2.81 4.45 -14.05
CA LYS A 175 2.22 3.15 -14.34
C LYS A 175 2.27 2.80 -15.81
N SER A 176 2.01 3.74 -16.72
CA SER A 176 2.10 3.48 -18.17
C SER A 176 3.52 3.15 -18.63
N ILE A 177 4.54 3.66 -17.93
CA ILE A 177 5.95 3.33 -18.17
C ILE A 177 6.29 1.96 -17.57
N LEU A 178 5.79 1.67 -16.36
CA LEU A 178 5.98 0.41 -15.66
C LEU A 178 5.35 -0.77 -16.42
N ARG A 179 4.19 -0.51 -17.04
CA ARG A 179 3.36 -1.49 -17.73
C ARG A 179 3.15 -1.11 -19.20
N PRO A 180 4.20 -1.27 -20.03
CA PRO A 180 4.22 -0.70 -21.38
C PRO A 180 3.25 -1.39 -22.36
N TYR A 181 2.54 -2.42 -21.94
CA TYR A 181 1.62 -3.17 -22.80
C TYR A 181 0.16 -2.66 -22.80
N GLY A 182 -0.12 -1.57 -22.06
CA GLY A 182 -1.41 -0.87 -22.10
C GLY A 182 -2.61 -1.74 -21.69
N ASP A 183 -3.69 -1.67 -22.49
CA ASP A 183 -4.97 -2.36 -22.22
C ASP A 183 -4.98 -3.85 -22.63
N ASP A 184 -3.86 -4.38 -23.10
CA ASP A 184 -3.70 -5.79 -23.44
C ASP A 184 -3.66 -6.64 -22.14
N GLU A 185 -3.93 -7.95 -22.25
CA GLU A 185 -3.80 -8.94 -21.16
C GLU A 185 -2.43 -8.89 -20.47
N ARG A 186 -1.44 -8.31 -21.12
CA ARG A 186 -0.07 -8.10 -20.60
C ARG A 186 0.05 -6.95 -19.60
N VAL A 187 -0.99 -6.18 -19.32
CA VAL A 187 -0.99 -5.14 -18.26
C VAL A 187 -0.59 -5.69 -16.89
N GLU A 188 -0.75 -6.98 -16.68
CA GLU A 188 -0.35 -7.67 -15.45
C GLU A 188 1.18 -7.88 -15.33
N TYR A 189 1.96 -7.52 -16.35
CA TYR A 189 3.42 -7.59 -16.30
C TYR A 189 4.00 -6.22 -15.97
N ALA A 190 4.86 -6.19 -14.95
CA ALA A 190 5.58 -4.99 -14.52
C ALA A 190 7.08 -5.12 -14.87
N ASP A 191 7.66 -4.05 -15.40
CA ASP A 191 9.10 -3.93 -15.68
C ASP A 191 9.85 -3.54 -14.40
N LEU A 192 10.46 -4.52 -13.73
CA LEU A 192 11.22 -4.29 -12.50
C LEU A 192 12.41 -3.35 -12.68
N ALA A 193 12.99 -3.25 -13.89
CA ALA A 193 14.10 -2.33 -14.13
C ALA A 193 13.70 -0.87 -13.95
N ARG A 194 12.40 -0.56 -14.10
CA ARG A 194 11.87 0.78 -13.82
C ARG A 194 11.75 1.06 -12.33
N LEU A 195 11.49 0.05 -11.53
CA LEU A 195 11.35 0.18 -10.08
C LEU A 195 12.72 0.14 -9.38
N GLU A 196 13.53 -0.88 -9.70
CA GLU A 196 14.80 -1.17 -9.04
C GLU A 196 15.84 -1.52 -10.12
N SER A 197 16.60 -0.55 -10.57
CA SER A 197 17.72 -0.80 -11.46
C SER A 197 19.03 -0.96 -10.68
N GLY A 198 19.88 -1.89 -11.11
CA GLY A 198 21.19 -2.11 -10.50
C GLY A 198 22.14 -0.89 -10.61
N ASP A 199 21.83 0.05 -11.50
CA ASP A 199 22.54 1.31 -11.70
C ASP A 199 21.97 2.49 -10.90
N GLY A 200 20.92 2.25 -10.08
CA GLY A 200 20.27 3.27 -9.25
C GLY A 200 19.29 4.20 -9.98
N THR A 201 18.94 3.89 -11.25
CA THR A 201 17.98 4.71 -12.02
C THR A 201 16.51 4.37 -11.75
N GLY A 202 16.22 3.30 -11.00
CA GLY A 202 14.86 2.94 -10.60
C GLY A 202 14.23 3.97 -9.68
N TRP A 203 12.93 4.20 -9.83
CA TRP A 203 12.24 5.23 -9.05
C TRP A 203 11.76 4.81 -7.67
N LEU A 204 11.57 3.52 -7.39
CA LEU A 204 11.03 3.05 -6.11
C LEU A 204 11.86 3.53 -4.90
N PRO A 205 13.21 3.49 -4.92
CA PRO A 205 14.02 4.05 -3.84
C PRO A 205 13.81 5.56 -3.63
N VAL A 206 13.50 6.31 -4.69
CA VAL A 206 13.22 7.75 -4.61
C VAL A 206 11.87 7.97 -3.91
N LEU A 207 10.83 7.23 -4.32
CA LEU A 207 9.49 7.30 -3.72
C LEU A 207 9.54 6.95 -2.23
N LEU A 208 10.18 5.83 -1.88
CA LEU A 208 10.28 5.35 -0.50
C LEU A 208 11.06 6.31 0.41
N ARG A 209 12.14 6.91 -0.10
CA ARG A 209 12.91 7.91 0.63
C ARG A 209 12.07 9.14 0.93
N LYS A 210 11.33 9.64 -0.08
CA LYS A 210 10.45 10.79 0.10
C LYS A 210 9.31 10.49 1.07
N GLU A 211 8.73 9.31 0.98
CA GLU A 211 7.68 8.86 1.90
C GLU A 211 8.20 8.78 3.34
N LYS A 212 9.37 8.21 3.56
CA LYS A 212 10.00 8.16 4.89
C LYS A 212 10.24 9.55 5.45
N GLU A 213 10.75 10.49 4.64
CA GLU A 213 10.90 11.90 5.05
C GLU A 213 9.56 12.52 5.49
N ILE A 214 8.49 12.25 4.71
CA ILE A 214 7.13 12.74 5.03
C ILE A 214 6.62 12.13 6.33
N VAL A 215 6.80 10.82 6.54
CA VAL A 215 6.40 10.14 7.79
C VAL A 215 7.12 10.75 8.99
N GLU A 216 8.44 10.94 8.92
CA GLU A 216 9.22 11.54 9.99
C GLU A 216 8.80 12.99 10.28
N ARG A 217 8.52 13.79 9.25
CA ARG A 217 8.00 15.16 9.38
C ARG A 217 6.62 15.17 10.02
N THR A 218 5.74 14.27 9.60
CA THR A 218 4.39 14.12 10.15
C THR A 218 4.44 13.78 11.64
N ASN A 219 5.30 12.83 12.03
CA ASN A 219 5.45 12.47 13.45
C ASN A 219 5.93 13.66 14.29
N ARG A 220 6.95 14.41 13.82
CA ARG A 220 7.41 15.63 14.50
C ARG A 220 6.33 16.70 14.58
N PHE A 221 5.57 16.89 13.50
CA PHE A 221 4.46 17.82 13.46
C PHE A 221 3.37 17.48 14.47
N LEU A 222 2.91 16.22 14.52
CA LEU A 222 1.89 15.77 15.47
C LEU A 222 2.34 15.89 16.92
N ALA A 223 3.64 15.72 17.20
CA ALA A 223 4.20 15.92 18.53
C ALA A 223 4.05 17.36 19.07
N THR A 224 3.82 18.34 18.19
CA THR A 224 3.52 19.75 18.59
C THR A 224 2.06 19.99 18.96
N ASN A 225 1.22 18.95 18.89
CA ASN A 225 -0.23 19.03 19.13
C ASN A 225 -0.92 20.10 18.26
N PRO A 226 -0.81 20.00 16.91
CA PRO A 226 -1.29 21.03 15.99
C PRO A 226 -2.81 21.12 15.99
N ASP A 227 -3.32 22.32 15.78
CA ASP A 227 -4.74 22.56 15.58
C ASP A 227 -5.22 22.15 14.17
N ARG A 228 -6.53 22.19 13.96
CA ARG A 228 -7.18 21.89 12.67
C ARG A 228 -6.59 22.68 11.50
N THR A 229 -6.34 23.99 11.69
CA THR A 229 -5.85 24.87 10.64
C THR A 229 -4.42 24.50 10.24
N ALA A 230 -3.57 24.25 11.23
CA ALA A 230 -2.19 23.81 11.00
C ALA A 230 -2.16 22.43 10.25
N LYS A 231 -3.03 21.47 10.63
CA LYS A 231 -3.15 20.20 9.92
C LYS A 231 -3.60 20.40 8.47
N ALA A 232 -4.58 21.27 8.22
CA ALA A 232 -5.04 21.58 6.88
C ALA A 232 -3.93 22.19 6.00
N GLN A 233 -3.12 23.06 6.55
CA GLN A 233 -1.97 23.65 5.84
C GLN A 233 -0.88 22.60 5.58
N PHE A 234 -0.56 21.79 6.59
CA PHE A 234 0.46 20.75 6.47
C PHE A 234 0.11 19.73 5.40
N GLN A 235 -1.13 19.20 5.39
CA GLN A 235 -1.53 18.20 4.36
C GLN A 235 -1.49 18.78 2.94
N LYS A 236 -1.83 20.06 2.74
CA LYS A 236 -1.71 20.75 1.44
C LYS A 236 -0.26 20.89 1.02
N GLN A 237 0.61 21.30 1.94
CA GLN A 237 2.05 21.40 1.65
C GLN A 237 2.63 20.04 1.24
N ILE A 238 2.33 18.98 1.98
CA ILE A 238 2.81 17.63 1.65
C ILE A 238 2.27 17.16 0.31
N ALA A 239 0.99 17.38 0.03
CA ALA A 239 0.40 16.97 -1.26
C ALA A 239 1.08 17.67 -2.45
N ALA A 240 1.36 18.96 -2.34
CA ALA A 240 2.10 19.72 -3.37
C ALA A 240 3.53 19.17 -3.56
N GLU A 241 4.25 18.88 -2.47
CA GLU A 241 5.60 18.30 -2.52
C GLU A 241 5.60 16.91 -3.17
N VAL A 242 4.60 16.07 -2.87
CA VAL A 242 4.42 14.75 -3.50
C VAL A 242 4.20 14.88 -4.98
N LEU A 243 3.31 15.78 -5.40
CA LEU A 243 3.05 16.03 -6.82
C LEU A 243 4.32 16.43 -7.57
N GLU A 244 5.09 17.39 -7.03
CA GLU A 244 6.34 17.84 -7.65
C GLU A 244 7.41 16.72 -7.69
N THR A 245 7.46 15.86 -6.65
CA THR A 245 8.36 14.71 -6.65
C THR A 245 8.01 13.72 -7.77
N LEU A 246 6.71 13.40 -7.94
CA LEU A 246 6.26 12.48 -8.98
C LEU A 246 6.51 13.03 -10.39
N LYS A 247 6.29 14.32 -10.64
CA LYS A 247 6.62 15.01 -11.91
C LYS A 247 8.10 14.94 -12.25
N GLY A 248 8.96 14.96 -11.24
CA GLY A 248 10.42 14.89 -11.41
C GLY A 248 10.96 13.52 -11.84
N ILE A 249 10.17 12.46 -11.73
CA ILE A 249 10.55 11.10 -12.15
C ILE A 249 10.39 10.99 -13.66
N LYS A 250 11.47 10.53 -14.34
CA LYS A 250 11.53 10.40 -15.80
C LYS A 250 11.30 8.96 -16.26
#